data_15edc3e8fee36291699ba727bcfefc46
#
_entry.id   15edc3e8fee36291699ba727bcfefc46
#
_cell.length_a   1.000
_cell.length_b   1.000
_cell.length_c   1.000
_cell.angle_alpha   90.00
_cell.angle_beta   90.00
_cell.angle_gamma   90.00
#
_symmetry.space_group_name_H-M   'P 1'
#
loop_
_entity.id
_entity.type
_entity.pdbx_description
1 polymer ?
#
loop_
_entity_poly.entity_id
_entity_poly.type
_entity_poly.pdbx_seq_one_letter_code
_entity_poly.pdbx_strand_id
1 'polypeptide(L)'
;SLEISEKRHPRGHLNDLEWERIRRRYGGVCAVCGRTPETTGFQQDHKIPRLRGGSDETINWQPLCDECNNFKSTACRNCRQDCRACCWAFPEKYKPIIMDAPTIQRIRDYAEKRGDSPEEVLRRLVHEHLSEETDKNQV
;
A
#
# COMPACT_ATOMS: atom_id res chain seq x y z
N SER A 1 13.88 -25.17 14.09
CA SER A 1 13.58 -24.60 15.39
C SER A 1 13.39 -23.10 15.31
N LEU A 2 12.78 -22.53 16.33
CA LEU A 2 12.54 -21.09 16.42
C LEU A 2 13.85 -20.29 16.41
N GLU A 3 14.88 -20.78 17.05
CA GLU A 3 16.18 -20.13 17.08
C GLU A 3 16.79 -19.99 15.69
N ILE A 4 16.69 -21.03 14.87
CA ILE A 4 17.20 -20.98 13.51
C ILE A 4 16.38 -19.97 12.69
N SER A 5 15.08 -19.92 12.89
CA SER A 5 14.19 -19.00 12.21
C SER A 5 14.54 -17.54 12.55
N GLU A 6 14.77 -17.26 13.82
CA GLU A 6 15.17 -15.92 14.27
C GLU A 6 16.53 -15.50 13.69
N LYS A 7 17.45 -16.45 13.60
CA LYS A 7 18.79 -16.18 13.04
C LYS A 7 18.76 -15.97 11.54
N ARG A 8 17.76 -16.52 10.82
CA ARG A 8 17.66 -16.34 9.38
C ARG A 8 17.37 -14.91 8.98
N HIS A 9 16.73 -14.15 9.85
CA HIS A 9 16.30 -12.79 9.52
C HIS A 9 16.84 -11.73 10.49
N PRO A 10 18.16 -11.76 10.81
CA PRO A 10 18.69 -10.82 11.79
C PRO A 10 18.59 -9.36 11.35
N ARG A 11 18.41 -9.11 10.03
CA ARG A 11 18.29 -7.77 9.46
C ARG A 11 16.93 -7.55 8.81
N GLY A 12 15.96 -8.42 9.09
CA GLY A 12 14.65 -8.33 8.46
C GLY A 12 14.65 -8.71 6.99
N HIS A 13 15.52 -9.62 6.57
CA HIS A 13 15.55 -10.13 5.20
C HIS A 13 15.11 -11.58 5.14
N LEU A 14 14.49 -11.94 4.03
CA LEU A 14 14.01 -13.29 3.76
C LEU A 14 15.06 -14.08 3.00
N ASN A 15 15.03 -15.42 3.14
CA ASN A 15 15.81 -16.26 2.25
C ASN A 15 15.10 -16.37 0.89
N ASP A 16 15.82 -16.86 -0.13
CA ASP A 16 15.31 -16.89 -1.50
C ASP A 16 14.03 -17.72 -1.65
N LEU A 17 13.95 -18.84 -0.95
CA LEU A 17 12.79 -19.73 -1.05
C LEU A 17 11.55 -19.08 -0.44
N GLU A 18 11.69 -18.46 0.71
CA GLU A 18 10.60 -17.74 1.36
C GLU A 18 10.12 -16.57 0.49
N TRP A 19 11.08 -15.83 -0.08
CA TRP A 19 10.77 -14.70 -0.95
C TRP A 19 10.01 -15.14 -2.21
N GLU A 20 10.42 -16.24 -2.81
CA GLU A 20 9.73 -16.79 -3.97
C GLU A 20 8.29 -17.16 -3.64
N ARG A 21 8.05 -17.78 -2.50
CA ARG A 21 6.70 -18.14 -2.05
C ARG A 21 5.82 -16.91 -1.87
N ILE A 22 6.39 -15.84 -1.31
CA ILE A 22 5.67 -14.59 -1.12
C ILE A 22 5.32 -13.98 -2.48
N ARG A 23 6.27 -13.90 -3.41
CA ARG A 23 5.99 -13.38 -4.76
C ARG A 23 4.88 -14.16 -5.45
N ARG A 24 4.87 -15.47 -5.32
CA ARG A 24 3.81 -16.31 -5.89
C ARG A 24 2.45 -16.01 -5.28
N ARG A 25 2.41 -15.75 -4.00
CA ARG A 25 1.16 -15.39 -3.31
C ARG A 25 0.51 -14.16 -3.92
N TYR A 26 1.33 -13.24 -4.43
CA TYR A 26 0.86 -12.02 -5.08
C TYR A 26 0.83 -12.12 -6.61
N GLY A 27 0.98 -13.34 -7.16
CA GLY A 27 0.90 -13.56 -8.59
C GLY A 27 2.09 -13.06 -9.40
N GLY A 28 3.24 -12.84 -8.75
CA GLY A 28 4.45 -12.35 -9.43
C GLY A 28 4.40 -10.88 -9.81
N VAL A 29 3.50 -10.11 -9.22
CA VAL A 29 3.34 -8.67 -9.52
C VAL A 29 3.45 -7.84 -8.25
N CYS A 30 3.63 -6.53 -8.41
CA CYS A 30 3.63 -5.60 -7.28
C CYS A 30 2.28 -5.69 -6.56
N ALA A 31 2.32 -5.85 -5.23
CA ALA A 31 1.12 -6.01 -4.42
C ALA A 31 0.17 -4.81 -4.52
N VAL A 32 0.71 -3.61 -4.75
CA VAL A 32 -0.06 -2.37 -4.78
C VAL A 32 -0.55 -2.04 -6.19
N CYS A 33 0.36 -1.91 -7.16
CA CYS A 33 -0.01 -1.43 -8.50
C CYS A 33 -0.26 -2.55 -9.52
N GLY A 34 0.11 -3.79 -9.20
CA GLY A 34 -0.09 -4.93 -10.11
C GLY A 34 0.89 -5.01 -11.27
N ARG A 35 1.87 -4.11 -11.36
CA ARG A 35 2.87 -4.14 -12.43
C ARG A 35 3.99 -5.12 -12.10
N THR A 36 4.64 -5.62 -13.15
CA THR A 36 5.85 -6.43 -13.03
C THR A 36 7.04 -5.51 -13.27
N PRO A 37 7.96 -5.36 -12.28
CA PRO A 37 9.15 -4.53 -12.50
C PRO A 37 10.07 -5.23 -13.51
N GLU A 38 10.47 -4.51 -14.54
CA GLU A 38 11.25 -5.09 -15.65
C GLU A 38 12.74 -5.21 -15.35
N THR A 39 13.33 -4.24 -14.66
CA THR A 39 14.77 -4.15 -14.52
C THR A 39 15.31 -4.25 -13.10
N THR A 40 14.58 -3.74 -12.13
CA THR A 40 15.07 -3.61 -10.75
C THR A 40 14.58 -4.71 -9.82
N GLY A 41 13.64 -5.54 -10.29
CA GLY A 41 13.00 -6.55 -9.45
C GLY A 41 12.09 -5.93 -8.39
N PHE A 42 11.71 -6.75 -7.44
CA PHE A 42 10.83 -6.32 -6.36
C PHE A 42 11.63 -5.93 -5.13
N GLN A 43 11.10 -4.96 -4.39
CA GLN A 43 11.57 -4.67 -3.05
C GLN A 43 10.82 -5.58 -2.06
N GLN A 44 11.55 -6.11 -1.10
CA GLN A 44 10.97 -6.89 0.01
C GLN A 44 10.46 -5.90 1.05
N ASP A 45 9.15 -5.79 1.16
CA ASP A 45 8.53 -4.81 2.02
C ASP A 45 7.81 -5.45 3.20
N HIS A 46 8.05 -4.94 4.40
CA HIS A 46 7.24 -5.29 5.56
C HIS A 46 5.88 -4.61 5.43
N LYS A 47 4.81 -5.39 5.37
CA LYS A 47 3.45 -4.84 5.26
C LYS A 47 3.19 -3.86 6.40
N ILE A 48 3.38 -4.30 7.62
CA ILE A 48 3.42 -3.42 8.79
C ILE A 48 4.89 -3.19 9.11
N PRO A 49 5.35 -1.93 9.08
CA PRO A 49 6.76 -1.63 9.36
C PRO A 49 7.21 -2.13 10.73
N ARG A 50 8.45 -2.55 10.82
CA ARG A 50 9.00 -3.03 12.11
C ARG A 50 8.90 -1.96 13.19
N LEU A 51 9.14 -0.71 12.85
CA LEU A 51 9.00 0.42 13.77
C LEU A 51 7.56 0.61 14.27
N ARG A 52 6.60 0.00 13.60
CA ARG A 52 5.18 0.04 13.97
C ARG A 52 4.71 -1.29 14.55
N GLY A 53 5.63 -2.14 14.97
CA GLY A 53 5.32 -3.43 15.57
C GLY A 53 5.17 -4.59 14.59
N GLY A 54 5.54 -4.38 13.32
CA GLY A 54 5.50 -5.45 12.33
C GLY A 54 6.52 -6.53 12.59
N SER A 55 6.15 -7.78 12.33
CA SER A 55 7.02 -8.94 12.52
C SER A 55 7.83 -9.25 11.28
N ASP A 56 8.81 -10.16 11.43
CA ASP A 56 9.57 -10.71 10.32
C ASP A 56 8.96 -12.01 9.79
N GLU A 57 7.78 -12.39 10.24
CA GLU A 57 7.08 -13.56 9.74
C GLU A 57 6.69 -13.38 8.26
N THR A 58 6.63 -14.50 7.53
CA THR A 58 6.39 -14.46 6.08
C THR A 58 5.10 -13.77 5.70
N ILE A 59 4.09 -13.83 6.55
CA ILE A 59 2.80 -13.20 6.29
C ILE A 59 2.88 -11.66 6.27
N ASN A 60 3.91 -11.10 6.91
CA ASN A 60 4.09 -9.64 6.98
C ASN A 60 4.96 -9.08 5.86
N TRP A 61 5.18 -9.84 4.79
CA TRP A 61 5.99 -9.39 3.66
C TRP A 61 5.16 -9.30 2.39
N GLN A 62 5.54 -8.39 1.51
CA GLN A 62 4.91 -8.24 0.20
C GLN A 62 5.92 -7.73 -0.82
N PRO A 63 5.72 -8.07 -2.11
CA PRO A 63 6.56 -7.54 -3.18
C PRO A 63 6.04 -6.17 -3.62
N LEU A 64 6.90 -5.18 -3.63
CA LEU A 64 6.58 -3.85 -4.15
C LEU A 64 7.57 -3.48 -5.25
N CYS A 65 7.09 -2.80 -6.29
CA CYS A 65 8.00 -2.17 -7.23
C CYS A 65 8.67 -0.96 -6.54
N ASP A 66 9.74 -0.44 -7.13
CA ASP A 66 10.50 0.68 -6.55
C ASP A 66 9.60 1.90 -6.29
N GLU A 67 8.73 2.21 -7.25
CA GLU A 67 7.84 3.36 -7.12
C GLU A 67 6.88 3.21 -5.94
N CYS A 68 6.21 2.07 -5.85
CA CYS A 68 5.28 1.82 -4.75
C CYS A 68 5.99 1.75 -3.41
N ASN A 69 7.20 1.18 -3.38
CA ASN A 69 8.01 1.16 -2.17
C ASN A 69 8.36 2.57 -1.70
N ASN A 70 8.72 3.45 -2.63
CA ASN A 70 9.00 4.85 -2.32
C ASN A 70 7.75 5.60 -1.86
N PHE A 71 6.61 5.39 -2.51
CA PHE A 71 5.34 5.99 -2.10
C PHE A 71 4.95 5.55 -0.69
N LYS A 72 5.10 4.26 -0.41
CA LYS A 72 4.80 3.74 0.92
C LYS A 72 5.72 4.35 1.98
N SER A 73 7.01 4.42 1.71
CA SER A 73 7.97 5.04 2.64
C SER A 73 7.59 6.47 2.96
N THR A 74 7.19 7.23 1.94
CA THR A 74 6.74 8.62 2.12
C THR A 74 5.44 8.68 2.92
N ALA A 75 4.48 7.82 2.58
CA ALA A 75 3.19 7.78 3.27
C ALA A 75 3.32 7.37 4.73
N CYS A 76 4.25 6.46 5.04
CA CYS A 76 4.45 5.97 6.40
C CYS A 76 5.20 6.97 7.28
N ARG A 77 5.94 7.89 6.69
CA ARG A 77 6.70 8.90 7.44
C ARG A 77 5.71 9.78 8.20
N ASN A 78 5.87 9.83 9.51
CA ASN A 78 4.99 10.59 10.43
C ASN A 78 3.52 10.15 10.40
N CYS A 79 3.21 8.98 9.83
CA CYS A 79 1.86 8.46 9.82
C CYS A 79 1.44 7.98 11.22
N ARG A 80 0.21 8.29 11.61
CA ARG A 80 -0.37 7.88 12.89
C ARG A 80 -1.57 6.96 12.72
N GLN A 81 -1.87 6.55 11.47
CA GLN A 81 -3.01 5.71 11.18
C GLN A 81 -2.74 4.26 11.59
N ASP A 82 -3.81 3.50 11.75
CA ASP A 82 -3.71 2.07 12.04
C ASP A 82 -3.24 1.32 10.79
N CYS A 83 -2.08 0.68 10.87
CA CYS A 83 -1.55 -0.10 9.76
C CYS A 83 -2.48 -1.24 9.34
N ARG A 84 -3.31 -1.75 10.24
CA ARG A 84 -4.23 -2.85 9.94
C ARG A 84 -5.37 -2.43 9.01
N ALA A 85 -5.64 -1.15 8.91
CA ALA A 85 -6.65 -0.59 8.02
C ALA A 85 -6.01 0.27 6.92
N CYS A 86 -4.78 -0.03 6.55
CA CYS A 86 -4.00 0.79 5.63
C CYS A 86 -3.87 0.12 4.27
N CYS A 87 -4.07 0.91 3.20
CA CYS A 87 -3.95 0.44 1.83
C CYS A 87 -2.53 0.05 1.44
N TRP A 88 -1.52 0.60 2.10
CA TRP A 88 -0.13 0.24 1.85
C TRP A 88 0.28 -1.05 2.54
N ALA A 89 -0.29 -1.34 3.70
CA ALA A 89 -0.02 -2.57 4.42
C ALA A 89 -0.87 -3.73 3.91
N PHE A 90 -2.13 -3.46 3.54
CA PHE A 90 -3.06 -4.48 3.07
C PHE A 90 -3.71 -4.06 1.74
N PRO A 91 -2.90 -3.98 0.66
CA PRO A 91 -3.44 -3.57 -0.64
C PRO A 91 -4.47 -4.53 -1.21
N GLU A 92 -4.46 -5.78 -0.79
CA GLU A 92 -5.47 -6.75 -1.18
C GLU A 92 -6.87 -6.38 -0.68
N LYS A 93 -6.94 -5.57 0.38
CA LYS A 93 -8.21 -5.07 0.92
C LYS A 93 -8.45 -3.61 0.58
N TYR A 94 -7.39 -2.81 0.63
CA TYR A 94 -7.47 -1.36 0.54
C TYR A 94 -6.44 -0.86 -0.46
N LYS A 95 -6.72 -0.98 -1.76
CA LYS A 95 -5.77 -0.50 -2.76
C LYS A 95 -5.71 1.02 -2.79
N PRO A 96 -4.52 1.61 -2.78
CA PRO A 96 -4.40 3.05 -2.94
C PRO A 96 -4.76 3.47 -4.36
N ILE A 97 -5.27 4.69 -4.48
CA ILE A 97 -5.46 5.32 -5.79
C ILE A 97 -4.34 6.34 -5.95
N ILE A 98 -3.57 6.18 -7.02
CA ILE A 98 -2.44 7.08 -7.31
C ILE A 98 -2.88 8.00 -8.45
N MET A 99 -2.80 9.32 -8.20
CA MET A 99 -3.16 10.33 -9.18
C MET A 99 -1.94 11.17 -9.56
N ASP A 100 -1.99 11.81 -10.72
CA ASP A 100 -0.92 12.70 -11.13
C ASP A 100 -0.86 13.96 -10.24
N ALA A 101 0.28 14.60 -10.23
CA ALA A 101 0.50 15.78 -9.39
C ALA A 101 -0.45 16.93 -9.69
N PRO A 102 -0.74 17.27 -10.96
CA PRO A 102 -1.71 18.34 -11.27
C PRO A 102 -3.10 18.05 -10.73
N THR A 103 -3.58 16.82 -10.82
CA THR A 103 -4.90 16.44 -10.28
C THR A 103 -4.92 16.57 -8.77
N ILE A 104 -3.88 16.09 -8.09
CA ILE A 104 -3.77 16.20 -6.63
C ILE A 104 -3.77 17.68 -6.23
N GLN A 105 -3.02 18.53 -6.95
CA GLN A 105 -2.96 19.94 -6.62
C GLN A 105 -4.31 20.65 -6.78
N ARG A 106 -5.06 20.30 -7.81
CA ARG A 106 -6.41 20.84 -8.01
C ARG A 106 -7.33 20.47 -6.84
N ILE A 107 -7.24 19.25 -6.35
CA ILE A 107 -8.04 18.79 -5.21
C ILE A 107 -7.64 19.56 -3.95
N ARG A 108 -6.33 19.74 -3.73
CA ARG A 108 -5.84 20.50 -2.56
C ARG A 108 -6.27 21.96 -2.59
N ASP A 109 -6.17 22.62 -3.74
CA ASP A 109 -6.57 24.01 -3.91
C ASP A 109 -8.06 24.19 -3.65
N TYR A 110 -8.86 23.28 -4.18
CA TYR A 110 -10.31 23.32 -3.96
C TYR A 110 -10.66 23.14 -2.49
N ALA A 111 -10.02 22.19 -1.83
CA ALA A 111 -10.24 21.90 -0.42
C ALA A 111 -9.85 23.10 0.45
N GLU A 112 -8.71 23.72 0.17
CA GLU A 112 -8.23 24.88 0.90
C GLU A 112 -9.20 26.04 0.84
N LYS A 113 -9.74 26.32 -0.34
CA LYS A 113 -10.72 27.41 -0.53
C LYS A 113 -12.01 27.18 0.27
N ARG A 114 -12.36 25.94 0.53
CA ARG A 114 -13.56 25.57 1.27
C ARG A 114 -13.31 25.34 2.76
N GLY A 115 -12.07 25.34 3.18
CA GLY A 115 -11.73 25.00 4.56
C GLY A 115 -11.90 23.53 4.89
N ASP A 116 -11.88 22.66 3.86
CA ASP A 116 -11.99 21.21 4.00
C ASP A 116 -10.64 20.53 3.80
N SER A 117 -10.56 19.25 4.19
CA SER A 117 -9.41 18.43 3.81
C SER A 117 -9.62 17.86 2.42
N PRO A 118 -8.54 17.53 1.68
CA PRO A 118 -8.65 16.86 0.37
C PRO A 118 -9.43 15.54 0.46
N GLU A 119 -9.25 14.79 1.53
CA GLU A 119 -9.95 13.53 1.75
C GLU A 119 -11.46 13.73 1.88
N GLU A 120 -11.87 14.78 2.58
CA GLU A 120 -13.28 15.10 2.74
C GLU A 120 -13.93 15.52 1.42
N VAL A 121 -13.20 16.29 0.62
CA VAL A 121 -13.66 16.67 -0.73
C VAL A 121 -13.89 15.42 -1.58
N LEU A 122 -12.92 14.50 -1.59
CA LEU A 122 -13.03 13.25 -2.35
C LEU A 122 -14.19 12.39 -1.86
N ARG A 123 -14.34 12.25 -0.55
CA ARG A 123 -15.42 11.46 0.03
C ARG A 123 -16.80 11.98 -0.36
N ARG A 124 -16.93 13.29 -0.36
CA ARG A 124 -18.18 13.96 -0.74
C ARG A 124 -18.49 13.76 -2.22
N LEU A 125 -17.50 13.91 -3.10
CA LEU A 125 -17.66 13.68 -4.52
C LEU A 125 -18.07 12.25 -4.85
N VAL A 126 -17.47 11.28 -4.19
CA VAL A 126 -17.84 9.87 -4.33
C VAL A 126 -19.29 9.66 -3.92
N HIS A 127 -19.68 10.20 -2.79
CA HIS A 127 -21.04 10.06 -2.27
C HIS A 127 -22.08 10.69 -3.20
N GLU A 128 -21.81 11.87 -3.72
CA GLU A 128 -22.76 12.61 -4.56
C GLU A 128 -22.91 12.04 -5.96
N HIS A 129 -21.84 11.50 -6.54
CA HIS A 129 -21.83 11.10 -7.94
C HIS A 129 -21.84 9.61 -8.19
N LEU A 130 -21.12 8.83 -7.40
CA LEU A 130 -20.97 7.40 -7.67
C LEU A 130 -22.09 6.54 -7.08
N SER A 131 -22.74 7.00 -6.01
CA SER A 131 -23.85 6.26 -5.42
C SER A 131 -25.04 6.15 -6.40
N GLU A 132 -25.32 7.22 -7.14
CA GLU A 132 -26.40 7.24 -8.14
C GLU A 132 -26.12 6.29 -9.29
N GLU A 133 -24.88 6.23 -9.78
CA GLU A 133 -24.50 5.33 -10.86
C GLU A 133 -24.57 3.87 -10.43
N THR A 134 -24.19 3.57 -9.19
CA THR A 134 -24.30 2.23 -8.65
C THR A 134 -25.75 1.77 -8.60
N ASP A 135 -26.66 2.63 -8.17
CA ASP A 135 -28.07 2.32 -8.10
C ASP A 135 -28.66 2.06 -9.50
N LYS A 136 -28.27 2.84 -10.50
CA LYS A 136 -28.69 2.65 -11.89
C LYS A 136 -28.19 1.33 -12.46
N ASN A 137 -27.00 0.90 -12.09
CA ASN A 137 -26.42 -0.36 -12.58
C ASN A 137 -27.00 -1.59 -11.90
N GLN A 138 -27.66 -1.44 -10.76
CA GLN A 138 -28.31 -2.54 -10.06
C GLN A 138 -29.70 -2.84 -10.61
N VAL A 139 -30.24 -1.98 -11.42
CA VAL A 139 -31.53 -2.17 -12.07
C VAL A 139 -31.34 -2.83 -13.44
#